data_8de546ba69b2a0c78a7db1cb675e45b9
#
_entry.id   8de546ba69b2a0c78a7db1cb675e45b9
#
_cell.length_a   1.000
_cell.length_b   1.000
_cell.length_c   1.000
_cell.angle_alpha   90.00
_cell.angle_beta   90.00
_cell.angle_gamma   90.00
#
_symmetry.space_group_name_H-M   'P 1'
#
loop_
_entity.id
_entity.type
_entity.pdbx_description
1 polymer ?
#
loop_
_entity_poly.entity_id
_entity_poly.type
_entity_poly.pdbx_seq_one_letter_code
_entity_poly.pdbx_strand_id
1 'polypeptide(L)'
;MNELIKLIEAFERRCGFKVSFHDYTGKLWSYLQMKRQRHDNGYCDCIKEKYGLEKCLYFEKRRVPLALAGYAEGCFKICHGGIIEYAAPLMKDGNILGTMFIGFFRLKDISSIPDVIVCGCESCDFAPELNNKFYKEVPCIDKDDFKDIAEIAKALKYRIEALFAKEEKIFFSHENKIKWEIEKYIGQNCQKDINIQHLAKHLYLSVSRTGQLVRKLFNMTYPELLNRSRIDNAKILLSSTSLSISETAYRCGFADAAYFYRIFKKIEKITPGEYKEKNNRIKDMLT
;
A
#
# COMPACT_ATOMS: atom_id res chain seq x y z
N MET A 1 23.98 12.93 2.39
CA MET A 1 23.01 12.77 3.51
C MET A 1 22.35 14.11 3.88
N ASN A 2 23.14 15.15 4.16
CA ASN A 2 22.59 16.44 4.61
C ASN A 2 21.76 17.17 3.52
N GLU A 3 22.12 17.02 2.24
CA GLU A 3 21.42 17.68 1.11
C GLU A 3 19.98 17.21 0.95
N LEU A 4 19.74 15.89 0.97
CA LEU A 4 18.39 15.31 0.84
C LEU A 4 17.46 15.73 1.98
N ILE A 5 17.95 15.67 3.22
CA ILE A 5 17.17 16.07 4.38
C ILE A 5 16.83 17.57 4.30
N LYS A 6 17.80 18.41 3.96
CA LYS A 6 17.58 19.85 3.78
C LYS A 6 16.57 20.16 2.68
N LEU A 7 16.63 19.41 1.56
CA LEU A 7 15.66 19.52 0.47
C LEU A 7 14.24 19.23 0.95
N ILE A 8 14.05 18.09 1.64
CA ILE A 8 12.73 17.69 2.15
C ILE A 8 12.21 18.69 3.19
N GLU A 9 13.06 19.13 4.12
CA GLU A 9 12.68 20.12 5.12
C GLU A 9 12.35 21.49 4.52
N ALA A 10 13.07 21.91 3.48
CA ALA A 10 12.76 23.13 2.75
C ALA A 10 11.41 23.03 2.03
N PHE A 11 11.14 21.87 1.41
CA PHE A 11 9.86 21.57 0.77
C PHE A 11 8.72 21.66 1.79
N GLU A 12 8.85 20.95 2.91
CA GLU A 12 7.82 20.93 3.97
C GLU A 12 7.53 22.33 4.53
N ARG A 13 8.58 23.15 4.74
CA ARG A 13 8.41 24.53 5.21
C ARG A 13 7.73 25.46 4.19
N ARG A 14 7.98 25.24 2.90
CA ARG A 14 7.46 26.11 1.83
C ARG A 14 6.05 25.73 1.42
N CYS A 15 5.78 24.43 1.29
CA CYS A 15 4.49 23.93 0.82
C CYS A 15 3.51 23.62 1.96
N GLY A 16 4.00 23.53 3.20
CA GLY A 16 3.16 23.11 4.34
C GLY A 16 2.81 21.62 4.35
N PHE A 17 3.34 20.86 3.40
CA PHE A 17 3.03 19.44 3.23
C PHE A 17 4.05 18.56 3.94
N LYS A 18 3.62 17.47 4.53
CA LYS A 18 4.52 16.47 5.12
C LYS A 18 4.97 15.46 4.07
N VAL A 19 6.20 14.99 4.23
CA VAL A 19 6.81 13.97 3.36
C VAL A 19 7.21 12.78 4.20
N SER A 20 6.65 11.62 3.87
CA SER A 20 7.01 10.34 4.50
C SER A 20 7.44 9.33 3.44
N PHE A 21 8.07 8.23 3.88
CA PHE A 21 8.65 7.24 2.98
C PHE A 21 8.43 5.84 3.50
N HIS A 22 8.17 4.92 2.57
CA HIS A 22 8.35 3.49 2.83
C HIS A 22 9.55 2.99 2.06
N ASP A 23 10.52 2.45 2.77
CA ASP A 23 11.74 1.86 2.21
C ASP A 23 11.54 0.35 2.00
N TYR A 24 11.72 -0.10 0.77
CA TYR A 24 11.62 -1.53 0.42
C TYR A 24 12.98 -2.23 0.42
N THR A 25 14.05 -1.46 0.52
CA THR A 25 15.43 -1.94 0.40
C THR A 25 16.16 -2.02 1.74
N GLY A 26 15.65 -1.31 2.76
CA GLY A 26 16.31 -1.07 4.03
C GLY A 26 17.50 -0.12 3.95
N LYS A 27 17.75 0.46 2.77
CA LYS A 27 18.94 1.31 2.52
C LYS A 27 18.63 2.79 2.48
N LEU A 28 17.37 3.16 2.22
CA LEU A 28 16.97 4.58 2.22
C LEU A 28 17.12 5.22 3.61
N TRP A 29 17.05 4.42 4.67
CA TRP A 29 17.15 4.93 6.05
C TRP A 29 18.52 5.48 6.40
N SER A 30 19.56 5.07 5.72
CA SER A 30 20.87 5.69 5.86
C SER A 30 20.88 7.15 5.36
N TYR A 31 19.90 7.51 4.52
CA TYR A 31 19.74 8.84 3.92
C TYR A 31 18.55 9.62 4.47
N LEU A 32 17.53 8.90 4.98
CA LEU A 32 16.29 9.45 5.50
C LEU A 32 16.22 9.28 7.02
N GLN A 33 15.60 10.23 7.70
CA GLN A 33 15.39 10.10 9.14
C GLN A 33 14.29 9.07 9.43
N MET A 34 14.52 8.19 10.42
CA MET A 34 13.54 7.14 10.80
C MET A 34 12.15 7.71 11.18
N LYS A 35 12.08 8.93 11.72
CA LYS A 35 10.81 9.60 12.01
C LYS A 35 9.91 9.78 10.79
N ARG A 36 10.47 9.74 9.57
CA ARG A 36 9.71 9.86 8.31
C ARG A 36 9.11 8.55 7.82
N GLN A 37 9.27 7.45 8.57
CA GLN A 37 8.63 6.15 8.27
C GLN A 37 7.17 6.07 8.68
N ARG A 38 6.70 7.01 9.47
CA ARG A 38 5.36 6.99 10.05
C ARG A 38 4.60 8.24 9.69
N HIS A 39 3.31 8.06 9.48
CA HIS A 39 2.39 9.17 9.55
C HIS A 39 2.25 9.54 11.03
N ASP A 40 3.04 10.51 11.43
CA ASP A 40 3.14 10.96 12.82
C ASP A 40 2.22 12.18 13.00
N ASN A 41 0.93 11.90 13.19
CA ASN A 41 -0.05 12.91 13.55
C ASN A 41 -1.17 12.30 14.41
N GLY A 42 -1.77 13.16 15.24
CA GLY A 42 -2.77 12.75 16.21
C GLY A 42 -3.98 12.04 15.61
N TYR A 43 -4.40 12.39 14.39
CA TYR A 43 -5.52 11.71 13.73
C TYR A 43 -5.18 10.27 13.35
N CYS A 44 -4.02 10.05 12.73
CA CYS A 44 -3.59 8.68 12.40
C CYS A 44 -3.37 7.81 13.62
N ASP A 45 -2.96 8.39 14.73
CA ASP A 45 -2.83 7.63 15.98
C ASP A 45 -4.20 7.19 16.49
N CYS A 46 -5.21 8.05 16.48
CA CYS A 46 -6.60 7.66 16.78
C CYS A 46 -7.11 6.55 15.84
N ILE A 47 -6.82 6.67 14.52
CA ILE A 47 -7.24 5.66 13.54
C ILE A 47 -6.53 4.33 13.78
N LYS A 48 -5.24 4.33 14.10
CA LYS A 48 -4.47 3.12 14.42
C LYS A 48 -4.96 2.46 15.72
N GLU A 49 -5.28 3.25 16.75
CA GLU A 49 -5.86 2.75 18.00
C GLU A 49 -7.21 2.09 17.75
N LYS A 50 -8.06 2.70 16.93
CA LYS A 50 -9.41 2.24 16.67
C LYS A 50 -9.48 1.05 15.72
N TYR A 51 -8.72 1.05 14.64
CA TYR A 51 -8.81 0.08 13.54
C TYR A 51 -7.63 -0.89 13.47
N GLY A 52 -6.59 -0.65 14.25
CA GLY A 52 -5.36 -1.43 14.27
C GLY A 52 -4.30 -0.93 13.27
N LEU A 53 -3.06 -0.91 13.72
CA LEU A 53 -1.89 -0.57 12.91
C LEU A 53 -1.75 -1.50 11.69
N GLU A 54 -2.17 -2.75 11.79
CA GLU A 54 -2.05 -3.73 10.70
C GLU A 54 -2.81 -3.34 9.44
N LYS A 55 -3.96 -2.66 9.56
CA LYS A 55 -4.71 -2.16 8.40
C LYS A 55 -3.91 -1.11 7.64
N CYS A 56 -3.29 -0.17 8.37
CA CYS A 56 -2.42 0.84 7.76
C CYS A 56 -1.23 0.20 7.05
N LEU A 57 -0.51 -0.68 7.76
CA LEU A 57 0.67 -1.35 7.22
C LEU A 57 0.33 -2.22 6.01
N TYR A 58 -0.80 -2.92 6.04
CA TYR A 58 -1.26 -3.70 4.91
C TYR A 58 -1.51 -2.81 3.68
N PHE A 59 -2.30 -1.73 3.86
CA PHE A 59 -2.61 -0.81 2.79
C PHE A 59 -1.34 -0.23 2.16
N GLU A 60 -0.46 0.32 2.97
CA GLU A 60 0.70 1.07 2.50
C GLU A 60 1.85 0.18 2.02
N LYS A 61 2.05 -1.00 2.62
CA LYS A 61 3.15 -1.90 2.22
C LYS A 61 2.77 -2.93 1.17
N ARG A 62 1.47 -3.15 0.94
CA ARG A 62 1.00 -4.15 -0.01
C ARG A 62 0.19 -3.56 -1.15
N ARG A 63 -0.82 -2.76 -0.84
CA ARG A 63 -1.75 -2.25 -1.87
C ARG A 63 -1.18 -1.08 -2.66
N VAL A 64 -0.60 -0.12 -1.98
CA VAL A 64 -0.04 1.07 -2.62
C VAL A 64 1.10 0.71 -3.60
N PRO A 65 2.10 -0.11 -3.23
CA PRO A 65 3.16 -0.49 -4.17
C PRO A 65 2.64 -1.21 -5.42
N LEU A 66 1.63 -2.09 -5.26
CA LEU A 66 1.02 -2.79 -6.38
C LEU A 66 0.29 -1.84 -7.34
N ALA A 67 -0.46 -0.88 -6.78
CA ALA A 67 -1.13 0.13 -7.58
C ALA A 67 -0.12 1.03 -8.31
N LEU A 68 0.96 1.45 -7.64
CA LEU A 68 2.02 2.28 -8.20
C LEU A 68 2.78 1.62 -9.35
N ALA A 69 2.68 0.30 -9.52
CA ALA A 69 3.25 -0.38 -10.68
C ALA A 69 2.70 0.12 -12.03
N GLY A 70 1.48 0.69 -12.03
CA GLY A 70 0.86 1.34 -13.19
C GLY A 70 1.04 2.85 -13.26
N TYR A 71 1.66 3.46 -12.25
CA TYR A 71 1.76 4.92 -12.11
C TYR A 71 3.21 5.34 -11.81
N ALA A 72 4.04 5.36 -12.84
CA ALA A 72 5.46 5.71 -12.71
C ALA A 72 5.71 7.09 -12.10
N GLU A 73 4.82 8.04 -12.39
CA GLU A 73 4.89 9.41 -11.86
C GLU A 73 4.36 9.48 -10.43
N GLY A 74 3.45 8.62 -10.05
CA GLY A 74 2.70 8.61 -8.81
C GLY A 74 1.20 8.81 -9.02
N CYS A 75 0.45 8.67 -7.96
CA CYS A 75 -1.01 8.86 -7.96
C CYS A 75 -1.48 9.24 -6.55
N PHE A 76 -2.69 9.78 -6.47
CA PHE A 76 -3.33 9.98 -5.17
C PHE A 76 -3.85 8.68 -4.60
N LYS A 77 -3.71 8.53 -3.30
CA LYS A 77 -4.33 7.45 -2.52
C LYS A 77 -5.21 8.03 -1.42
N ILE A 78 -6.24 7.31 -1.06
CA ILE A 78 -7.03 7.58 0.14
C ILE A 78 -6.97 6.36 1.06
N CYS A 79 -6.65 6.56 2.32
CA CYS A 79 -6.62 5.49 3.31
C CYS A 79 -8.00 5.26 3.96
N HIS A 80 -8.15 4.18 4.71
CA HIS A 80 -9.40 3.84 5.42
C HIS A 80 -9.84 4.88 6.46
N GLY A 81 -8.95 5.76 6.91
CA GLY A 81 -9.29 6.90 7.76
C GLY A 81 -9.68 8.17 6.98
N GLY A 82 -9.84 8.09 5.66
CA GLY A 82 -10.22 9.25 4.83
C GLY A 82 -9.09 10.26 4.58
N ILE A 83 -7.85 9.88 4.86
CA ILE A 83 -6.68 10.72 4.58
C ILE A 83 -6.21 10.50 3.16
N ILE A 84 -5.98 11.60 2.46
CA ILE A 84 -5.47 11.62 1.09
C ILE A 84 -3.99 11.98 1.10
N GLU A 85 -3.24 11.30 0.26
CA GLU A 85 -1.82 11.57 0.03
C GLU A 85 -1.47 11.29 -1.42
N TYR A 86 -0.53 12.05 -1.96
CA TYR A 86 0.10 11.69 -3.21
C TYR A 86 1.20 10.66 -2.94
N ALA A 87 1.11 9.50 -3.58
CA ALA A 87 2.06 8.41 -3.46
C ALA A 87 2.86 8.28 -4.76
N ALA A 88 4.18 8.32 -4.68
CA ALA A 88 5.06 8.19 -5.85
C ALA A 88 6.15 7.15 -5.61
N PRO A 89 6.41 6.26 -6.59
CA PRO A 89 7.52 5.32 -6.50
C PRO A 89 8.85 6.09 -6.64
N LEU A 90 9.79 5.82 -5.76
CA LEU A 90 11.17 6.28 -5.90
C LEU A 90 11.98 5.23 -6.66
N MET A 91 12.54 5.63 -7.79
CA MET A 91 13.22 4.73 -8.72
C MET A 91 14.73 4.97 -8.73
N LYS A 92 15.49 3.88 -8.93
CA LYS A 92 16.90 3.94 -9.33
C LYS A 92 17.21 2.77 -10.27
N ASP A 93 17.81 3.05 -11.40
CA ASP A 93 18.22 2.03 -12.40
C ASP A 93 17.07 1.06 -12.76
N GLY A 94 15.85 1.61 -12.94
CA GLY A 94 14.64 0.85 -13.25
C GLY A 94 14.05 0.05 -12.08
N ASN A 95 14.58 0.20 -10.87
CA ASN A 95 14.11 -0.51 -9.67
C ASN A 95 13.43 0.44 -8.69
N ILE A 96 12.34 -0.01 -8.06
CA ILE A 96 11.68 0.77 -7.00
C ILE A 96 12.47 0.63 -5.70
N LEU A 97 12.98 1.74 -5.17
CA LEU A 97 13.64 1.82 -3.87
C LEU A 97 12.64 1.84 -2.72
N GLY A 98 11.54 2.51 -2.93
CA GLY A 98 10.50 2.73 -1.94
C GLY A 98 9.37 3.57 -2.50
N THR A 99 8.46 3.98 -1.64
CA THR A 99 7.39 4.94 -1.96
C THR A 99 7.58 6.20 -1.14
N MET A 100 7.51 7.34 -1.80
CA MET A 100 7.36 8.64 -1.19
C MET A 100 5.89 9.00 -1.08
N PHE A 101 5.46 9.49 0.08
CA PHE A 101 4.13 10.02 0.30
C PHE A 101 4.23 11.50 0.59
N ILE A 102 3.38 12.29 -0.05
CA ILE A 102 3.25 13.72 0.20
C ILE A 102 1.81 14.01 0.55
N GLY A 103 1.62 14.70 1.64
CA GLY A 103 0.30 15.10 2.01
C GLY A 103 0.05 14.98 3.48
N PHE A 104 -1.02 14.38 3.80
CA PHE A 104 -1.84 14.44 4.96
C PHE A 104 -2.96 15.43 4.73
N PHE A 105 -3.86 15.09 3.81
CA PHE A 105 -4.95 15.98 3.44
C PHE A 105 -6.29 15.33 3.79
N ARG A 106 -7.28 16.17 4.06
CA ARG A 106 -8.69 15.82 4.01
C ARG A 106 -9.36 16.54 2.87
N LEU A 107 -10.40 15.96 2.31
CA LEU A 107 -11.23 16.64 1.30
C LEU A 107 -12.18 17.62 1.94
N LYS A 108 -12.37 18.73 1.26
CA LYS A 108 -13.44 19.69 1.55
C LYS A 108 -14.80 19.07 1.27
N ASP A 109 -14.90 18.32 0.17
CA ASP A 109 -16.09 17.59 -0.24
C ASP A 109 -15.69 16.21 -0.76
N ILE A 110 -16.22 15.16 -0.14
CA ILE A 110 -15.96 13.77 -0.49
C ILE A 110 -16.51 13.40 -1.87
N SER A 111 -17.56 14.09 -2.33
CA SER A 111 -18.13 13.88 -3.67
C SER A 111 -17.20 14.29 -4.80
N SER A 112 -16.16 15.06 -4.51
CA SER A 112 -15.19 15.59 -5.48
C SER A 112 -13.90 14.76 -5.63
N ILE A 113 -13.94 13.48 -5.27
CA ILE A 113 -12.77 12.58 -5.41
C ILE A 113 -12.45 12.38 -6.90
N PRO A 114 -11.23 12.68 -7.36
CA PRO A 114 -10.84 12.44 -8.74
C PRO A 114 -10.74 10.94 -9.06
N ASP A 115 -11.00 10.56 -10.32
CA ASP A 115 -10.89 9.16 -10.82
C ASP A 115 -9.49 8.54 -10.68
N VAL A 116 -8.49 9.38 -10.48
CA VAL A 116 -7.08 8.95 -10.33
C VAL A 116 -6.70 8.54 -8.91
N ILE A 117 -7.60 8.63 -7.94
CA ILE A 117 -7.32 8.19 -6.58
C ILE A 117 -7.33 6.68 -6.52
N VAL A 118 -6.18 6.12 -6.19
CA VAL A 118 -6.05 4.68 -5.90
C VAL A 118 -6.64 4.42 -4.53
N CYS A 119 -7.86 3.96 -4.54
CA CYS A 119 -8.52 3.51 -3.34
C CYS A 119 -8.04 2.11 -2.97
N GLY A 120 -7.85 1.84 -1.70
CA GLY A 120 -7.43 0.53 -1.19
C GLY A 120 -8.49 -0.57 -1.35
N CYS A 121 -9.70 -0.25 -1.83
CA CYS A 121 -10.80 -1.17 -2.08
C CYS A 121 -11.68 -0.66 -3.24
N GLU A 122 -12.35 -1.57 -3.95
CA GLU A 122 -13.27 -1.24 -5.05
C GLU A 122 -14.54 -0.49 -4.59
N SER A 123 -14.81 -0.51 -3.28
CA SER A 123 -15.82 0.33 -2.62
C SER A 123 -15.18 0.95 -1.39
N CYS A 124 -14.73 2.18 -1.49
CA CYS A 124 -14.18 2.88 -0.35
C CYS A 124 -15.28 3.36 0.59
N ASP A 125 -15.68 2.49 1.48
CA ASP A 125 -16.27 2.94 2.75
C ASP A 125 -15.16 3.52 3.64
N PHE A 126 -14.53 4.62 3.17
CA PHE A 126 -13.74 5.41 4.10
C PHE A 126 -14.73 6.25 4.89
N ALA A 127 -14.76 6.05 6.18
CA ALA A 127 -15.54 6.87 7.08
C ALA A 127 -14.57 7.76 7.88
N PRO A 128 -14.27 8.96 7.36
CA PRO A 128 -13.49 9.91 8.15
C PRO A 128 -14.28 10.25 9.40
N GLU A 129 -13.61 10.29 10.53
CA GLU A 129 -14.22 10.74 11.77
C GLU A 129 -14.36 12.27 11.76
N LEU A 130 -15.37 12.77 11.06
CA LEU A 130 -15.58 14.20 10.83
C LEU A 130 -15.65 15.03 12.13
N ASN A 131 -16.10 14.42 13.23
CA ASN A 131 -16.18 15.07 14.53
C ASN A 131 -14.87 15.01 15.34
N ASN A 132 -13.88 14.24 14.90
CA ASN A 132 -12.59 14.14 15.57
C ASN A 132 -11.84 15.48 15.47
N LYS A 133 -11.38 16.00 16.62
CA LYS A 133 -10.65 17.27 16.66
C LYS A 133 -9.39 17.26 15.80
N PHE A 134 -8.63 16.15 15.81
CA PHE A 134 -7.41 16.01 15.03
C PHE A 134 -7.69 15.91 13.53
N TYR A 135 -8.87 15.35 13.11
CA TYR A 135 -9.26 15.36 11.70
C TYR A 135 -9.51 16.79 11.19
N LYS A 136 -10.08 17.65 12.04
CA LYS A 136 -10.31 19.06 11.68
C LYS A 136 -9.02 19.85 11.54
N GLU A 137 -7.94 19.43 12.19
CA GLU A 137 -6.59 20.02 12.07
C GLU A 137 -5.84 19.57 10.81
N VAL A 138 -6.29 18.47 10.16
CA VAL A 138 -5.70 18.01 8.90
C VAL A 138 -5.94 19.07 7.81
N PRO A 139 -4.91 19.48 7.04
CA PRO A 139 -5.06 20.42 5.94
C PRO A 139 -6.16 19.98 4.97
N CYS A 140 -7.04 20.92 4.62
CA CYS A 140 -8.16 20.68 3.74
C CYS A 140 -7.79 21.07 2.31
N ILE A 141 -8.03 20.17 1.37
CA ILE A 141 -7.83 20.41 -0.05
C ILE A 141 -9.15 20.24 -0.81
N ASP A 142 -9.23 20.86 -1.96
CA ASP A 142 -10.33 20.69 -2.91
C ASP A 142 -9.82 20.08 -4.23
N LYS A 143 -10.70 19.95 -5.21
CA LYS A 143 -10.40 19.30 -6.47
C LYS A 143 -9.33 20.04 -7.30
N ASP A 144 -9.22 21.34 -7.15
CA ASP A 144 -8.31 22.16 -7.94
C ASP A 144 -6.87 22.03 -7.42
N ASP A 145 -6.70 21.73 -6.13
CA ASP A 145 -5.39 21.49 -5.51
C ASP A 145 -4.68 20.22 -6.03
N PHE A 146 -5.43 19.22 -6.53
CA PHE A 146 -4.85 17.92 -6.90
C PHE A 146 -3.77 18.03 -7.97
N LYS A 147 -4.01 18.86 -9.00
CA LYS A 147 -3.06 19.05 -10.09
C LYS A 147 -1.77 19.68 -9.58
N ASP A 148 -1.89 20.73 -8.79
CA ASP A 148 -0.74 21.47 -8.27
C ASP A 148 0.08 20.62 -7.31
N ILE A 149 -0.59 19.87 -6.41
CA ILE A 149 0.07 18.93 -5.51
C ILE A 149 0.81 17.85 -6.29
N ALA A 150 0.21 17.29 -7.35
CA ALA A 150 0.84 16.27 -8.17
C ALA A 150 2.10 16.81 -8.86
N GLU A 151 2.04 18.00 -9.46
CA GLU A 151 3.21 18.60 -10.14
C GLU A 151 4.35 18.92 -9.15
N ILE A 152 4.03 19.48 -8.00
CA ILE A 152 5.02 19.76 -6.96
C ILE A 152 5.63 18.46 -6.41
N ALA A 153 4.81 17.44 -6.22
CA ALA A 153 5.24 16.12 -5.75
C ALA A 153 6.18 15.44 -6.76
N LYS A 154 5.86 15.49 -8.05
CA LYS A 154 6.72 14.98 -9.12
C LYS A 154 8.07 15.69 -9.15
N ALA A 155 8.08 17.00 -9.04
CA ALA A 155 9.33 17.77 -9.00
C ALA A 155 10.22 17.35 -7.82
N LEU A 156 9.65 17.15 -6.64
CA LEU A 156 10.40 16.64 -5.48
C LEU A 156 10.90 15.21 -5.72
N LYS A 157 10.05 14.32 -6.25
CA LYS A 157 10.42 12.94 -6.61
C LYS A 157 11.65 12.91 -7.51
N TYR A 158 11.62 13.61 -8.64
CA TYR A 158 12.74 13.65 -9.58
C TYR A 158 14.01 14.21 -8.96
N ARG A 159 13.90 15.22 -8.10
CA ARG A 159 15.05 15.77 -7.41
C ARG A 159 15.67 14.77 -6.43
N ILE A 160 14.84 14.00 -5.73
CA ILE A 160 15.28 12.92 -4.83
C ILE A 160 15.98 11.82 -5.64
N GLU A 161 15.38 11.37 -6.73
CA GLU A 161 15.95 10.34 -7.61
C GLU A 161 17.30 10.78 -8.22
N ALA A 162 17.41 12.04 -8.62
CA ALA A 162 18.68 12.60 -9.10
C ALA A 162 19.77 12.62 -8.03
N LEU A 163 19.43 12.81 -6.75
CA LEU A 163 20.37 12.67 -5.65
C LEU A 163 20.79 11.20 -5.43
N PHE A 164 19.83 10.27 -5.53
CA PHE A 164 20.13 8.85 -5.42
C PHE A 164 20.95 8.31 -6.60
N ALA A 165 20.79 8.87 -7.80
CA ALA A 165 21.57 8.45 -8.97
C ALA A 165 23.07 8.67 -8.75
N LYS A 166 23.47 9.69 -7.96
CA LYS A 166 24.87 10.01 -7.62
C LYS A 166 25.46 9.10 -6.54
N GLU A 167 24.64 8.32 -5.85
CA GLU A 167 25.05 7.49 -4.72
C GLU A 167 25.32 6.06 -5.17
N GLU A 168 26.57 5.67 -5.30
CA GLU A 168 26.99 4.32 -5.71
C GLU A 168 26.57 3.22 -4.70
N LYS A 169 26.36 3.57 -3.43
CA LYS A 169 26.06 2.61 -2.35
C LYS A 169 24.63 2.11 -2.28
N ILE A 170 23.71 2.70 -3.05
CA ILE A 170 22.32 2.23 -3.12
C ILE A 170 22.21 1.14 -4.18
N PHE A 171 22.75 -0.04 -3.90
CA PHE A 171 22.57 -1.20 -4.76
C PHE A 171 21.36 -2.02 -4.32
N PHE A 172 20.48 -2.35 -5.28
CA PHE A 172 19.58 -3.47 -5.11
C PHE A 172 20.38 -4.76 -4.99
N SER A 173 20.21 -5.50 -3.91
CA SER A 173 20.59 -6.90 -3.98
C SER A 173 19.70 -7.56 -5.04
N HIS A 174 20.27 -8.44 -5.84
CA HIS A 174 19.52 -9.23 -6.84
C HIS A 174 18.30 -9.93 -6.19
N GLU A 175 18.43 -10.32 -4.92
CA GLU A 175 17.38 -10.95 -4.14
C GLU A 175 16.18 -10.01 -3.89
N ASN A 176 16.40 -8.75 -3.55
CA ASN A 176 15.33 -7.78 -3.32
C ASN A 176 14.55 -7.45 -4.61
N LYS A 177 15.27 -7.40 -5.75
CA LYS A 177 14.64 -7.22 -7.06
C LYS A 177 13.74 -8.41 -7.40
N ILE A 178 14.22 -9.64 -7.24
CA ILE A 178 13.43 -10.84 -7.51
C ILE A 178 12.25 -10.93 -6.54
N LYS A 179 12.47 -10.65 -5.27
CA LYS A 179 11.40 -10.64 -4.26
C LYS A 179 10.27 -9.70 -4.66
N TRP A 180 10.62 -8.48 -5.07
CA TRP A 180 9.63 -7.49 -5.52
C TRP A 180 8.90 -7.93 -6.79
N GLU A 181 9.61 -8.50 -7.78
CA GLU A 181 8.98 -9.02 -9.01
C GLU A 181 8.00 -10.16 -8.71
N ILE A 182 8.32 -11.03 -7.76
CA ILE A 182 7.41 -12.10 -7.31
C ILE A 182 6.16 -11.50 -6.63
N GLU A 183 6.34 -10.56 -5.70
CA GLU A 183 5.23 -9.89 -5.01
C GLU A 183 4.33 -9.16 -5.98
N LYS A 184 4.90 -8.41 -6.92
CA LYS A 184 4.20 -7.70 -7.99
C LYS A 184 3.39 -8.65 -8.85
N TYR A 185 4.04 -9.71 -9.37
CA TYR A 185 3.36 -10.69 -10.23
C TYR A 185 2.18 -11.36 -9.54
N ILE A 186 2.37 -11.84 -8.30
CA ILE A 186 1.31 -12.47 -7.51
C ILE A 186 0.18 -11.47 -7.23
N GLY A 187 0.51 -10.27 -6.77
CA GLY A 187 -0.48 -9.24 -6.46
C GLY A 187 -1.37 -8.85 -7.65
N GLN A 188 -0.79 -8.75 -8.85
CA GLN A 188 -1.52 -8.42 -10.07
C GLN A 188 -2.35 -9.58 -10.64
N ASN A 189 -2.02 -10.82 -10.29
CA ASN A 189 -2.61 -11.99 -10.93
C ASN A 189 -3.27 -12.99 -9.96
N CYS A 190 -3.24 -12.76 -8.64
CA CYS A 190 -3.72 -13.73 -7.64
C CYS A 190 -5.21 -14.07 -7.78
N GLN A 191 -6.00 -13.21 -8.41
CA GLN A 191 -7.41 -13.44 -8.69
C GLN A 191 -7.65 -14.44 -9.84
N LYS A 192 -6.62 -14.66 -10.67
CA LYS A 192 -6.65 -15.58 -11.81
C LYS A 192 -6.22 -16.97 -11.38
N ASP A 193 -6.48 -17.96 -12.22
CA ASP A 193 -5.93 -19.31 -12.05
C ASP A 193 -4.46 -19.34 -12.47
N ILE A 194 -3.57 -18.99 -11.53
CA ILE A 194 -2.13 -19.00 -11.71
C ILE A 194 -1.46 -20.07 -10.87
N ASN A 195 -0.39 -20.60 -11.41
CA ASN A 195 0.45 -21.60 -10.75
C ASN A 195 1.94 -21.23 -10.83
N ILE A 196 2.80 -22.04 -10.25
CA ILE A 196 4.25 -21.78 -10.22
C ILE A 196 4.88 -21.75 -11.62
N GLN A 197 4.33 -22.48 -12.60
CA GLN A 197 4.81 -22.47 -13.98
C GLN A 197 4.64 -21.07 -14.61
N HIS A 198 3.52 -20.40 -14.34
CA HIS A 198 3.29 -19.04 -14.81
C HIS A 198 4.28 -18.05 -14.19
N LEU A 199 4.56 -18.16 -12.90
CA LEU A 199 5.58 -17.33 -12.24
C LEU A 199 6.98 -17.63 -12.77
N ALA A 200 7.31 -18.91 -12.98
CA ALA A 200 8.59 -19.32 -13.53
C ALA A 200 8.84 -18.75 -14.93
N LYS A 201 7.81 -18.79 -15.79
CA LYS A 201 7.84 -18.15 -17.10
C LYS A 201 8.04 -16.65 -17.02
N HIS A 202 7.34 -15.98 -16.11
CA HIS A 202 7.48 -14.53 -15.88
C HIS A 202 8.89 -14.14 -15.44
N LEU A 203 9.53 -14.96 -14.59
CA LEU A 203 10.87 -14.71 -14.08
C LEU A 203 11.99 -15.23 -15.01
N TYR A 204 11.65 -15.88 -16.14
CA TYR A 204 12.58 -16.56 -17.02
C TYR A 204 13.46 -17.61 -16.30
N LEU A 205 12.84 -18.36 -15.37
CA LEU A 205 13.49 -19.36 -14.55
C LEU A 205 12.82 -20.74 -14.70
N SER A 206 13.54 -21.82 -14.31
CA SER A 206 12.91 -23.12 -14.15
C SER A 206 11.95 -23.14 -12.96
N VAL A 207 10.93 -24.00 -13.01
CA VAL A 207 9.97 -24.21 -11.92
C VAL A 207 10.65 -24.54 -10.60
N SER A 208 11.66 -25.42 -10.65
CA SER A 208 12.46 -25.82 -9.48
C SER A 208 13.17 -24.62 -8.86
N ARG A 209 13.86 -23.81 -9.68
CA ARG A 209 14.57 -22.62 -9.21
C ARG A 209 13.62 -21.57 -8.63
N THR A 210 12.47 -21.38 -9.27
CA THR A 210 11.41 -20.46 -8.79
C THR A 210 10.89 -20.90 -7.42
N GLY A 211 10.61 -22.20 -7.23
CA GLY A 211 10.18 -22.74 -5.95
C GLY A 211 11.23 -22.56 -4.83
N GLN A 212 12.51 -22.77 -5.14
CA GLN A 212 13.61 -22.51 -4.19
C GLN A 212 13.68 -21.02 -3.80
N LEU A 213 13.56 -20.11 -4.78
CA LEU A 213 13.58 -18.67 -4.54
C LEU A 213 12.41 -18.22 -3.69
N VAL A 214 11.20 -18.70 -3.97
CA VAL A 214 10.02 -18.39 -3.17
C VAL A 214 10.23 -18.82 -1.72
N ARG A 215 10.73 -20.06 -1.50
CA ARG A 215 11.02 -20.55 -0.15
C ARG A 215 12.09 -19.70 0.55
N LYS A 216 13.16 -19.38 -0.16
CA LYS A 216 14.27 -18.57 0.39
C LYS A 216 13.83 -17.17 0.78
N LEU A 217 13.08 -16.49 -0.11
CA LEU A 217 12.74 -15.07 0.04
C LEU A 217 11.55 -14.82 0.95
N PHE A 218 10.60 -15.76 1.04
CA PHE A 218 9.34 -15.58 1.77
C PHE A 218 9.16 -16.55 2.94
N ASN A 219 10.03 -17.55 3.08
CA ASN A 219 9.87 -18.66 4.02
C ASN A 219 8.51 -19.38 3.86
N MET A 220 8.03 -19.47 2.62
CA MET A 220 6.75 -20.05 2.23
C MET A 220 6.90 -20.82 0.93
N THR A 221 6.01 -21.78 0.69
CA THR A 221 5.83 -22.35 -0.64
C THR A 221 5.04 -21.40 -1.54
N TYR A 222 5.10 -21.60 -2.88
CA TYR A 222 4.30 -20.78 -3.81
C TYR A 222 2.80 -20.83 -3.52
N PRO A 223 2.15 -21.99 -3.28
CA PRO A 223 0.74 -22.04 -2.93
C PRO A 223 0.42 -21.27 -1.63
N GLU A 224 1.30 -21.33 -0.64
CA GLU A 224 1.10 -20.58 0.62
C GLU A 224 1.18 -19.08 0.38
N LEU A 225 2.16 -18.62 -0.42
CA LEU A 225 2.32 -17.23 -0.77
C LEU A 225 1.12 -16.71 -1.60
N LEU A 226 0.66 -17.50 -2.59
CA LEU A 226 -0.52 -17.17 -3.38
C LEU A 226 -1.79 -17.11 -2.52
N ASN A 227 -2.01 -18.12 -1.67
CA ASN A 227 -3.15 -18.15 -0.76
C ASN A 227 -3.10 -16.96 0.22
N ARG A 228 -1.93 -16.61 0.74
CA ARG A 228 -1.77 -15.42 1.61
C ARG A 228 -2.22 -14.16 0.88
N SER A 229 -1.77 -13.95 -0.36
CA SER A 229 -2.17 -12.79 -1.16
C SER A 229 -3.67 -12.75 -1.44
N ARG A 230 -4.29 -13.91 -1.73
CA ARG A 230 -5.74 -14.05 -1.92
C ARG A 230 -6.53 -13.73 -0.64
N ILE A 231 -6.07 -14.23 0.52
CA ILE A 231 -6.70 -13.92 1.82
C ILE A 231 -6.57 -12.44 2.16
N ASP A 232 -5.43 -11.85 1.88
CA ASP A 232 -5.22 -10.42 2.09
C ASP A 232 -6.22 -9.59 1.26
N ASN A 233 -6.51 -9.97 0.01
CA ASN A 233 -7.56 -9.36 -0.79
C ASN A 233 -8.97 -9.63 -0.23
N ALA A 234 -9.22 -10.85 0.24
CA ALA A 234 -10.50 -11.21 0.82
C ALA A 234 -10.82 -10.39 2.08
N LYS A 235 -9.83 -10.13 2.93
CA LYS A 235 -9.99 -9.26 4.12
C LYS A 235 -10.51 -7.89 3.75
N ILE A 236 -10.03 -7.34 2.65
CA ILE A 236 -10.48 -6.04 2.15
C ILE A 236 -11.95 -6.14 1.72
N LEU A 237 -12.27 -7.09 0.84
CA LEU A 237 -13.64 -7.26 0.36
C LEU A 237 -14.62 -7.54 1.48
N LEU A 238 -14.26 -8.38 2.45
CA LEU A 238 -15.10 -8.70 3.61
C LEU A 238 -15.34 -7.49 4.52
N SER A 239 -14.39 -6.58 4.63
CA SER A 239 -14.52 -5.39 5.48
C SER A 239 -15.15 -4.19 4.77
N SER A 240 -15.11 -4.15 3.42
CA SER A 240 -15.50 -2.97 2.65
C SER A 240 -16.75 -3.16 1.79
N THR A 241 -17.21 -4.40 1.58
CA THR A 241 -18.35 -4.68 0.69
C THR A 241 -19.45 -5.48 1.36
N SER A 242 -20.64 -5.46 0.77
CA SER A 242 -21.76 -6.33 1.16
C SER A 242 -21.68 -7.74 0.58
N LEU A 243 -20.67 -8.06 -0.24
CA LEU A 243 -20.51 -9.37 -0.87
C LEU A 243 -20.65 -10.52 0.13
N SER A 244 -21.27 -11.60 -0.30
CA SER A 244 -21.30 -12.85 0.46
C SER A 244 -19.88 -13.43 0.62
N ILE A 245 -19.69 -14.32 1.58
CA ILE A 245 -18.41 -15.00 1.80
C ILE A 245 -17.99 -15.79 0.55
N SER A 246 -18.97 -16.46 -0.10
CA SER A 246 -18.72 -17.23 -1.32
C SER A 246 -18.32 -16.34 -2.49
N GLU A 247 -19.02 -15.24 -2.72
CA GLU A 247 -18.65 -14.26 -3.75
C GLU A 247 -17.26 -13.67 -3.52
N THR A 248 -16.93 -13.36 -2.26
CA THR A 248 -15.60 -12.88 -1.88
C THR A 248 -14.53 -13.91 -2.22
N ALA A 249 -14.78 -15.21 -1.91
CA ALA A 249 -13.85 -16.29 -2.25
C ALA A 249 -13.55 -16.34 -3.75
N TYR A 250 -14.61 -16.36 -4.58
CA TYR A 250 -14.47 -16.43 -6.05
C TYR A 250 -13.76 -15.19 -6.62
N ARG A 251 -14.08 -13.99 -6.16
CA ARG A 251 -13.42 -12.75 -6.59
C ARG A 251 -11.95 -12.71 -6.21
N CYS A 252 -11.56 -13.38 -5.12
CA CYS A 252 -10.16 -13.49 -4.71
C CYS A 252 -9.39 -14.61 -5.42
N GLY A 253 -10.05 -15.35 -6.33
CA GLY A 253 -9.42 -16.40 -7.13
C GLY A 253 -9.44 -17.79 -6.49
N PHE A 254 -10.27 -18.03 -5.45
CA PHE A 254 -10.50 -19.36 -4.95
C PHE A 254 -11.57 -20.06 -5.81
N ALA A 255 -11.26 -21.26 -6.28
CA ALA A 255 -12.20 -22.05 -7.06
C ALA A 255 -13.31 -22.68 -6.20
N ASP A 256 -13.08 -22.81 -4.88
CA ASP A 256 -13.98 -23.44 -3.93
C ASP A 256 -14.06 -22.62 -2.62
N ALA A 257 -15.30 -22.32 -2.22
CA ALA A 257 -15.57 -21.55 -1.02
C ALA A 257 -15.22 -22.30 0.28
N ALA A 258 -15.33 -23.64 0.30
CA ALA A 258 -14.96 -24.45 1.47
C ALA A 258 -13.42 -24.44 1.66
N TYR A 259 -12.67 -24.54 0.57
CA TYR A 259 -11.21 -24.39 0.60
C TYR A 259 -10.81 -22.99 1.08
N PHE A 260 -11.44 -21.94 0.57
CA PHE A 260 -11.24 -20.57 1.04
C PHE A 260 -11.46 -20.46 2.55
N TYR A 261 -12.58 -20.97 3.05
CA TYR A 261 -12.94 -20.91 4.46
C TYR A 261 -11.85 -21.53 5.35
N ARG A 262 -11.37 -22.71 4.95
CA ARG A 262 -10.30 -23.44 5.66
C ARG A 262 -8.99 -22.66 5.66
N ILE A 263 -8.59 -22.09 4.51
CA ILE A 263 -7.36 -21.33 4.38
C ILE A 263 -7.45 -20.02 5.15
N PHE A 264 -8.58 -19.31 5.07
CA PHE A 264 -8.81 -18.09 5.82
C PHE A 264 -8.67 -18.33 7.32
N LYS A 265 -9.38 -19.33 7.86
CA LYS A 265 -9.29 -19.69 9.29
C LYS A 265 -7.87 -20.12 9.69
N LYS A 266 -7.16 -20.84 8.83
CA LYS A 266 -5.76 -21.24 9.08
C LYS A 266 -4.85 -20.00 9.22
N ILE A 267 -5.02 -18.98 8.37
CA ILE A 267 -4.15 -17.78 8.31
C ILE A 267 -4.57 -16.77 9.38
N GLU A 268 -5.84 -16.42 9.46
CA GLU A 268 -6.35 -15.33 10.31
C GLU A 268 -6.81 -15.79 11.71
N LYS A 269 -6.83 -17.12 11.97
CA LYS A 269 -7.25 -17.75 13.23
C LYS A 269 -8.73 -17.57 13.58
N ILE A 270 -9.50 -16.85 12.78
CA ILE A 270 -10.94 -16.67 12.87
C ILE A 270 -11.58 -17.02 11.51
N THR A 271 -12.87 -17.23 11.49
CA THR A 271 -13.60 -17.52 10.26
C THR A 271 -13.83 -16.26 9.43
N PRO A 272 -14.06 -16.38 8.10
CA PRO A 272 -14.44 -15.22 7.27
C PRO A 272 -15.70 -14.51 7.77
N GLY A 273 -16.67 -15.27 8.32
CA GLY A 273 -17.90 -14.74 8.91
C GLY A 273 -17.62 -13.89 10.14
N GLU A 274 -16.88 -14.44 11.11
CA GLU A 274 -16.45 -13.71 12.31
C GLU A 274 -15.64 -12.48 11.95
N TYR A 275 -14.76 -12.56 10.93
CA TYR A 275 -14.00 -11.42 10.44
C TYR A 275 -14.92 -10.33 9.89
N LYS A 276 -15.91 -10.69 9.08
CA LYS A 276 -16.89 -9.77 8.49
C LYS A 276 -17.77 -9.13 9.57
N GLU A 277 -18.31 -9.92 10.50
CA GLU A 277 -19.13 -9.44 11.61
C GLU A 277 -18.37 -8.48 12.52
N LYS A 278 -17.13 -8.83 12.88
CA LYS A 278 -16.26 -7.95 13.69
C LYS A 278 -16.09 -6.58 13.02
N ASN A 279 -15.94 -6.53 11.70
CA ASN A 279 -15.79 -5.28 10.97
C ASN A 279 -17.15 -4.56 10.78
N ASN A 280 -18.27 -5.28 10.67
CA ASN A 280 -19.62 -4.68 10.59
C ASN A 280 -20.05 -4.09 11.94
N ARG A 281 -19.83 -4.77 13.07
CA ARG A 281 -20.11 -4.22 14.41
C ARG A 281 -19.35 -2.92 14.67
N ILE A 282 -18.13 -2.82 14.14
CA ILE A 282 -17.36 -1.56 14.20
C ILE A 282 -18.05 -0.48 13.37
N LYS A 283 -18.67 -0.83 12.23
CA LYS A 283 -19.47 0.11 11.42
C LYS A 283 -20.72 0.59 12.17
N ASP A 284 -21.49 -0.34 12.75
CA ASP A 284 -22.75 -0.04 13.46
C ASP A 284 -22.54 0.77 14.75
N MET A 285 -21.37 0.70 15.36
CA MET A 285 -21.01 1.54 16.52
C MET A 285 -20.58 2.96 16.09
N LEU A 286 -20.49 3.23 14.80
CA LEU A 286 -20.01 4.49 14.21
C LEU A 286 -21.11 5.27 13.48
N THR A 287 -22.28 4.65 13.25
CA THR A 287 -23.53 5.28 12.79
C THR A 287 -24.39 5.69 13.97
#